data_d5d4461961a80272d89d1ec233b4f8e4
#
_entry.id   d5d4461961a80272d89d1ec233b4f8e4
#
_cell.length_a   1.000
_cell.length_b   1.000
_cell.length_c   1.000
_cell.angle_alpha   90.00
_cell.angle_beta   90.00
_cell.angle_gamma   90.00
#
_symmetry.space_group_name_H-M   'P 1'
#
loop_
_entity.id
_entity.type
_entity.pdbx_description
1 polymer ?
#
loop_
_entity_poly.entity_id
_entity_poly.type
_entity_poly.pdbx_seq_one_letter_code
_entity_poly.pdbx_strand_id
1 'polypeptide(L)'
;MTIIVPAYNEEQSVASKIRNVLVAEYPRALVEVLVVSDASTDRTNDIARSFEKDGVRLIVQERRRGKTAGLNRAVELARGSIVVFTDANATYAPEALGTLAGYFSDPSIGLVTGYTEYATTNNGAVAEATNAYTSLERVIKRAESRWGCWSR
;
A
#
# COMPACT_ATOMS: atom_id res chain seq x y z
N MET A 1 -1.98 -13.42 -0.41
CA MET A 1 -2.11 -11.95 -0.51
C MET A 1 -0.88 -11.40 -1.19
N THR A 2 -1.01 -10.46 -2.13
CA THR A 2 0.11 -9.75 -2.76
C THR A 2 0.06 -8.27 -2.38
N ILE A 3 1.11 -7.77 -1.74
CA ILE A 3 1.27 -6.35 -1.39
C ILE A 3 2.08 -5.68 -2.49
N ILE A 4 1.52 -4.67 -3.14
CA ILE A 4 2.17 -3.91 -4.21
C ILE A 4 2.57 -2.54 -3.69
N VAL A 5 3.87 -2.26 -3.74
CA VAL A 5 4.50 -1.01 -3.30
C VAL A 5 5.08 -0.28 -4.52
N PRO A 6 4.36 0.68 -5.12
CA PRO A 6 4.93 1.53 -6.15
C PRO A 6 5.96 2.48 -5.54
N ALA A 7 7.07 2.67 -6.23
CA ALA A 7 8.17 3.52 -5.78
C ALA A 7 8.77 4.32 -6.94
N TYR A 8 9.03 5.59 -6.69
CA TYR A 8 9.81 6.46 -7.56
C TYR A 8 10.65 7.41 -6.71
N ASN A 9 11.97 7.17 -6.67
CA ASN A 9 12.90 7.92 -5.82
C ASN A 9 12.49 7.93 -4.33
N GLU A 10 12.29 6.73 -3.78
CA GLU A 10 11.81 6.47 -2.42
C GLU A 10 12.94 5.86 -1.53
N GLU A 11 14.19 6.22 -1.77
CA GLU A 11 15.34 5.66 -1.01
C GLU A 11 15.22 5.86 0.51
N GLN A 12 14.51 6.92 0.95
CA GLN A 12 14.33 7.22 2.37
C GLN A 12 13.22 6.38 3.04
N SER A 13 12.22 5.95 2.28
CA SER A 13 11.00 5.33 2.80
C SER A 13 10.87 3.84 2.49
N VAL A 14 11.38 3.38 1.33
CA VAL A 14 11.15 2.02 0.82
C VAL A 14 11.61 0.93 1.78
N ALA A 15 12.74 1.10 2.48
CA ALA A 15 13.24 0.12 3.43
C ALA A 15 12.30 -0.03 4.65
N SER A 16 11.84 1.10 5.21
CA SER A 16 10.92 1.10 6.34
C SER A 16 9.57 0.49 5.95
N LYS A 17 9.07 0.79 4.76
CA LYS A 17 7.84 0.19 4.22
C LYS A 17 7.95 -1.31 4.08
N ILE A 18 9.02 -1.81 3.46
CA ILE A 18 9.23 -3.25 3.31
C ILE A 18 9.27 -3.94 4.68
N ARG A 19 10.04 -3.42 5.63
CA ARG A 19 10.09 -3.98 7.00
C ARG A 19 8.73 -3.97 7.67
N ASN A 20 7.97 -2.88 7.55
CA ASN A 20 6.63 -2.78 8.12
C ASN A 20 5.68 -3.87 7.57
N VAL A 21 5.74 -4.16 6.28
CA VAL A 21 4.96 -5.26 5.68
C VAL A 21 5.44 -6.62 6.19
N LEU A 22 6.75 -6.84 6.30
CA LEU A 22 7.33 -8.11 6.70
C LEU A 22 7.05 -8.50 8.17
N VAL A 23 6.84 -7.50 9.05
CA VAL A 23 6.54 -7.71 10.48
C VAL A 23 5.05 -7.62 10.81
N ALA A 24 4.18 -7.42 9.82
CA ALA A 24 2.74 -7.37 10.04
C ALA A 24 2.21 -8.69 10.63
N GLU A 25 1.19 -8.60 11.46
CA GLU A 25 0.52 -9.75 12.09
C GLU A 25 -0.34 -10.52 11.08
N TYR A 26 0.32 -11.14 10.12
CA TYR A 26 -0.29 -12.01 9.11
C TYR A 26 0.70 -13.12 8.71
N PRO A 27 0.26 -14.37 8.46
CA PRO A 27 1.18 -15.47 8.16
C PRO A 27 2.11 -15.14 6.99
N ARG A 28 3.43 -15.05 7.26
CA ARG A 28 4.44 -14.62 6.29
C ARG A 28 4.42 -15.46 5.00
N ALA A 29 4.18 -16.75 5.10
CA ALA A 29 4.10 -17.66 3.97
C ALA A 29 2.94 -17.33 3.00
N LEU A 30 1.95 -16.56 3.45
CA LEU A 30 0.80 -16.14 2.66
C LEU A 30 0.93 -14.73 2.08
N VAL A 31 2.08 -14.06 2.31
CA VAL A 31 2.34 -12.69 1.84
C VAL A 31 3.43 -12.69 0.77
N GLU A 32 3.10 -12.20 -0.40
CA GLU A 32 4.03 -11.80 -1.45
C GLU A 32 4.19 -10.28 -1.43
N VAL A 33 5.41 -9.79 -1.56
CA VAL A 33 5.70 -8.35 -1.64
C VAL A 33 6.30 -8.03 -2.99
N LEU A 34 5.66 -7.15 -3.75
CA LEU A 34 6.13 -6.62 -5.03
C LEU A 34 6.45 -5.14 -4.90
N VAL A 35 7.72 -4.77 -5.01
CA VAL A 35 8.12 -3.38 -5.15
C VAL A 35 8.20 -3.05 -6.63
N VAL A 36 7.51 -2.01 -7.08
CA VAL A 36 7.50 -1.58 -8.48
C VAL A 36 8.18 -0.24 -8.60
N SER A 37 9.38 -0.23 -9.13
CA SER A 37 10.14 0.99 -9.37
C SER A 37 9.83 1.58 -10.74
N ASP A 38 9.34 2.81 -10.75
CA ASP A 38 9.04 3.58 -11.98
C ASP A 38 10.28 4.32 -12.50
N ALA A 39 11.33 3.56 -12.84
CA ALA A 39 12.63 4.07 -13.28
C ALA A 39 13.28 5.00 -12.25
N SER A 40 13.34 4.58 -10.98
CA SER A 40 14.04 5.34 -9.93
C SER A 40 15.53 5.51 -10.26
N THR A 41 16.06 6.71 -9.98
CA THR A 41 17.44 7.11 -10.25
C THR A 41 18.31 7.20 -9.00
N ASP A 42 17.69 7.09 -7.83
CA ASP A 42 18.32 7.04 -6.51
C ASP A 42 18.62 5.58 -6.08
N ARG A 43 18.88 5.34 -4.81
CA ARG A 43 19.17 4.00 -4.27
C ARG A 43 17.93 3.14 -4.02
N THR A 44 16.72 3.56 -4.43
CA THR A 44 15.46 2.80 -4.24
C THR A 44 15.61 1.35 -4.70
N ASN A 45 16.16 1.13 -5.91
CA ASN A 45 16.29 -0.21 -6.48
C ASN A 45 17.26 -1.10 -5.69
N ASP A 46 18.39 -0.56 -5.28
CA ASP A 46 19.40 -1.31 -4.53
C ASP A 46 18.88 -1.69 -3.13
N ILE A 47 18.18 -0.76 -2.50
CA ILE A 47 17.54 -1.01 -1.22
C ILE A 47 16.48 -2.13 -1.37
N ALA A 48 15.60 -2.05 -2.35
CA ALA A 48 14.57 -3.07 -2.56
C ALA A 48 15.19 -4.45 -2.85
N ARG A 49 16.25 -4.53 -3.66
CA ARG A 49 17.01 -5.77 -3.93
C ARG A 49 17.60 -6.40 -2.68
N SER A 50 18.04 -5.60 -1.71
CA SER A 50 18.60 -6.13 -0.47
C SER A 50 17.63 -7.00 0.32
N PHE A 51 16.32 -6.89 0.06
CA PHE A 51 15.25 -7.71 0.67
C PHE A 51 14.82 -8.93 -0.16
N GLU A 52 15.51 -9.24 -1.27
CA GLU A 52 15.16 -10.41 -2.09
C GLU A 52 15.25 -11.72 -1.30
N LYS A 53 16.20 -11.83 -0.37
CA LYS A 53 16.34 -12.99 0.53
C LYS A 53 15.15 -13.13 1.49
N ASP A 54 14.46 -12.05 1.76
CA ASP A 54 13.26 -12.01 2.58
C ASP A 54 11.99 -12.24 1.74
N GLY A 55 12.13 -12.62 0.46
CA GLY A 55 11.03 -12.93 -0.45
C GLY A 55 10.34 -11.71 -1.05
N VAL A 56 11.00 -10.55 -1.04
CA VAL A 56 10.56 -9.35 -1.77
C VAL A 56 10.99 -9.43 -3.21
N ARG A 57 10.09 -9.12 -4.14
CA ARG A 57 10.39 -9.09 -5.58
C ARG A 57 10.39 -7.65 -6.07
N LEU A 58 11.46 -7.25 -6.74
CA LEU A 58 11.58 -5.95 -7.40
C LEU A 58 11.20 -6.06 -8.87
N ILE A 59 10.32 -5.19 -9.32
CA ILE A 59 9.96 -4.97 -10.73
C ILE A 59 10.46 -3.58 -11.10
N VAL A 60 11.39 -3.48 -12.05
CA VAL A 60 11.92 -2.19 -12.52
C VAL A 60 11.33 -1.88 -13.88
N GLN A 61 10.75 -0.71 -14.05
CA GLN A 61 10.35 -0.18 -15.34
C GLN A 61 11.56 0.47 -16.03
N GLU A 62 11.78 0.17 -17.32
CA GLU A 62 12.91 0.70 -18.10
C GLU A 62 12.85 2.23 -18.26
N ARG A 63 11.65 2.79 -18.24
CA ARG A 63 11.38 4.23 -18.33
C ARG A 63 10.22 4.61 -17.44
N ARG A 64 10.18 5.84 -17.03
CA ARG A 64 9.07 6.39 -16.24
C ARG A 64 7.76 6.34 -17.04
N ARG A 65 6.78 5.61 -16.51
CA ARG A 65 5.46 5.41 -17.10
C ARG A 65 4.31 5.82 -16.17
N GLY A 66 4.67 6.24 -14.97
CA GLY A 66 3.73 6.63 -13.93
C GLY A 66 3.22 5.46 -13.09
N LYS A 67 2.68 5.80 -11.92
CA LYS A 67 2.22 4.85 -10.88
C LYS A 67 1.25 3.81 -11.44
N THR A 68 0.25 4.25 -12.22
CA THR A 68 -0.80 3.35 -12.76
C THR A 68 -0.21 2.25 -13.65
N ALA A 69 0.73 2.60 -14.53
CA ALA A 69 1.36 1.61 -15.41
C ALA A 69 2.15 0.57 -14.61
N GLY A 70 2.85 1.01 -13.55
CA GLY A 70 3.54 0.12 -12.61
C GLY A 70 2.59 -0.80 -11.87
N LEU A 71 1.50 -0.27 -11.34
CA LEU A 71 0.47 -1.05 -10.64
C LEU A 71 -0.15 -2.11 -11.55
N ASN A 72 -0.53 -1.76 -12.78
CA ASN A 72 -1.09 -2.72 -13.74
C ASN A 72 -0.09 -3.86 -14.01
N ARG A 73 1.18 -3.52 -14.22
CA ARG A 73 2.22 -4.54 -14.42
C ARG A 73 2.40 -5.44 -13.21
N ALA A 74 2.32 -4.90 -12.00
CA ALA A 74 2.42 -5.68 -10.76
C ALA A 74 1.23 -6.61 -10.57
N VAL A 75 0.02 -6.17 -10.90
CA VAL A 75 -1.19 -7.00 -10.82
C VAL A 75 -1.08 -8.23 -11.73
N GLU A 76 -0.56 -8.08 -12.96
CA GLU A 76 -0.31 -9.21 -13.86
C GLU A 76 0.67 -10.25 -13.29
N LEU A 77 1.57 -9.83 -12.41
CA LEU A 77 2.62 -10.65 -11.81
C LEU A 77 2.27 -11.14 -10.39
N ALA A 78 1.18 -10.63 -9.83
CA ALA A 78 0.69 -10.98 -8.49
C ALA A 78 0.21 -12.44 -8.46
N ARG A 79 0.55 -13.16 -7.38
CA ARG A 79 0.18 -14.56 -7.16
C ARG A 79 -0.91 -14.74 -6.13
N GLY A 80 -1.11 -13.72 -5.28
CA GLY A 80 -2.13 -13.75 -4.24
C GLY A 80 -3.54 -13.49 -4.80
N SER A 81 -4.53 -14.16 -4.24
CA SER A 81 -5.95 -13.92 -4.57
C SER A 81 -6.46 -12.55 -4.10
N ILE A 82 -5.79 -11.96 -3.11
CA ILE A 82 -6.06 -10.60 -2.62
C ILE A 82 -4.87 -9.74 -3.00
N VAL A 83 -5.12 -8.61 -3.66
CA VAL A 83 -4.11 -7.62 -4.02
C VAL A 83 -4.31 -6.38 -3.15
N VAL A 84 -3.24 -5.95 -2.48
CA VAL A 84 -3.23 -4.76 -1.62
C VAL A 84 -2.32 -3.72 -2.22
N PHE A 85 -2.86 -2.54 -2.52
CA PHE A 85 -2.10 -1.38 -2.96
C PHE A 85 -1.74 -0.51 -1.76
N THR A 86 -0.49 -0.04 -1.71
CA THR A 86 -0.01 0.84 -0.64
C THR A 86 1.04 1.81 -1.18
N ASP A 87 1.23 2.93 -0.52
CA ASP A 87 2.31 3.86 -0.86
C ASP A 87 3.59 3.50 -0.09
N ALA A 88 4.75 3.86 -0.66
CA ALA A 88 6.05 3.57 -0.05
C ALA A 88 6.27 4.32 1.29
N ASN A 89 5.59 5.44 1.48
CA ASN A 89 5.65 6.27 2.69
C ASN A 89 4.52 6.01 3.71
N ALA A 90 3.59 5.08 3.41
CA ALA A 90 2.52 4.71 4.33
C ALA A 90 2.96 3.57 5.26
N THR A 91 2.47 3.54 6.49
CA THR A 91 2.75 2.47 7.47
C THR A 91 1.45 1.75 7.82
N TYR A 92 1.49 0.43 7.87
CA TYR A 92 0.38 -0.38 8.37
C TYR A 92 0.44 -0.52 9.89
N ALA A 93 -0.71 -0.49 10.54
CA ALA A 93 -0.87 -1.04 11.87
C ALA A 93 -0.58 -2.56 11.84
N PRO A 94 -0.06 -3.15 12.91
CA PRO A 94 0.33 -4.57 12.92
C PRO A 94 -0.76 -5.51 12.41
N GLU A 95 -2.00 -5.30 12.83
CA GLU A 95 -3.18 -6.13 12.53
C GLU A 95 -3.85 -5.80 11.17
N ALA A 96 -3.40 -4.77 10.46
CA ALA A 96 -4.09 -4.24 9.27
C ALA A 96 -4.29 -5.29 8.18
N LEU A 97 -3.27 -6.10 7.89
CA LEU A 97 -3.35 -7.12 6.83
C LEU A 97 -4.31 -8.25 7.20
N GLY A 98 -4.32 -8.66 8.47
CA GLY A 98 -5.27 -9.65 8.99
C GLY A 98 -6.70 -9.16 8.91
N THR A 99 -6.93 -7.93 9.33
CA THR A 99 -8.25 -7.27 9.27
C THR A 99 -8.76 -7.16 7.83
N LEU A 100 -7.91 -6.70 6.89
CA LEU A 100 -8.27 -6.62 5.47
C LEU A 100 -8.63 -7.99 4.91
N ALA A 101 -7.82 -9.01 5.18
CA ALA A 101 -8.07 -10.37 4.71
C ALA A 101 -9.38 -10.95 5.25
N GLY A 102 -9.72 -10.63 6.50
CA GLY A 102 -10.95 -11.09 7.15
C GLY A 102 -12.22 -10.66 6.42
N TYR A 103 -12.25 -9.46 5.84
CA TYR A 103 -13.42 -8.99 5.06
C TYR A 103 -13.68 -9.84 3.82
N PHE A 104 -12.64 -10.37 3.17
CA PHE A 104 -12.77 -11.20 1.97
C PHE A 104 -13.24 -12.65 2.26
N SER A 105 -13.51 -12.98 3.51
CA SER A 105 -14.23 -14.22 3.83
C SER A 105 -15.69 -14.19 3.37
N ASP A 106 -16.25 -13.00 3.20
CA ASP A 106 -17.55 -12.80 2.53
C ASP A 106 -17.33 -12.70 1.00
N PRO A 107 -17.82 -13.65 0.21
CA PRO A 107 -17.62 -13.66 -1.24
C PRO A 107 -18.33 -12.51 -1.98
N SER A 108 -19.20 -11.78 -1.33
CA SER A 108 -19.87 -10.59 -1.89
C SER A 108 -18.96 -9.35 -1.84
N ILE A 109 -17.88 -9.38 -1.05
CA ILE A 109 -16.95 -8.25 -0.91
C ILE A 109 -15.83 -8.34 -1.95
N GLY A 110 -15.86 -7.44 -2.93
CA GLY A 110 -14.85 -7.35 -3.98
C GLY A 110 -13.76 -6.29 -3.73
N LEU A 111 -14.03 -5.33 -2.82
CA LEU A 111 -13.10 -4.23 -2.53
C LEU A 111 -13.21 -3.82 -1.06
N VAL A 112 -12.06 -3.63 -0.42
CA VAL A 112 -11.96 -3.06 0.94
C VAL A 112 -10.96 -1.91 0.90
N THR A 113 -11.31 -0.77 1.48
CA THR A 113 -10.39 0.36 1.62
C THR A 113 -10.11 0.63 3.10
N GLY A 114 -8.83 0.79 3.44
CA GLY A 114 -8.40 1.38 4.69
C GLY A 114 -8.44 2.91 4.62
N TYR A 115 -8.28 3.55 5.76
CA TYR A 115 -8.03 4.98 5.84
C TYR A 115 -6.63 5.23 6.41
N THR A 116 -6.01 6.33 5.98
CA THR A 116 -4.70 6.75 6.48
C THR A 116 -4.90 7.74 7.62
N GLU A 117 -4.30 7.46 8.77
CA GLU A 117 -4.14 8.45 9.83
C GLU A 117 -2.79 9.14 9.65
N TYR A 118 -2.81 10.46 9.61
CA TYR A 118 -1.57 11.22 9.59
C TYR A 118 -1.07 11.37 11.03
N ALA A 119 0.16 10.90 11.30
CA ALA A 119 0.81 11.18 12.57
C ALA A 119 0.98 12.71 12.69
N THR A 120 0.23 13.31 13.60
CA THR A 120 0.35 14.74 13.92
C THR A 120 1.67 14.96 14.65
N THR A 121 2.71 15.34 13.90
CA THR A 121 3.81 16.09 14.51
C THR A 121 3.26 17.48 14.87
N ASN A 122 3.31 17.80 16.15
CA ASN A 122 2.82 19.06 16.75
C ASN A 122 3.41 20.30 16.07
N ASN A 123 2.85 20.76 14.95
CA ASN A 123 3.19 22.05 14.37
C ASN A 123 2.02 22.60 13.52
N GLY A 124 1.16 23.38 14.17
CA GLY A 124 0.47 24.52 13.56
C GLY A 124 -0.72 24.21 12.62
N ALA A 125 -1.23 25.26 12.02
CA ALA A 125 -2.44 25.34 11.20
C ALA A 125 -2.53 24.33 10.03
N VAL A 126 -1.40 23.82 9.52
CA VAL A 126 -1.38 22.81 8.45
C VAL A 126 -1.88 21.44 8.95
N ALA A 127 -1.57 21.10 10.20
CA ALA A 127 -2.04 19.85 10.82
C ALA A 127 -3.56 19.88 11.04
N GLU A 128 -4.12 21.03 11.44
CA GLU A 128 -5.57 21.19 11.61
C GLU A 128 -6.33 21.08 10.28
N ALA A 129 -5.83 21.72 9.23
CA ALA A 129 -6.43 21.65 7.90
C ALA A 129 -6.40 20.20 7.33
N THR A 130 -5.28 19.50 7.51
CA THR A 130 -5.13 18.10 7.09
C THR A 130 -6.07 17.18 7.86
N ASN A 131 -6.19 17.38 9.17
CA ASN A 131 -7.11 16.61 10.01
C ASN A 131 -8.58 16.86 9.65
N ALA A 132 -8.96 18.10 9.34
CA ALA A 132 -10.30 18.44 8.91
C ALA A 132 -10.66 17.77 7.56
N TYR A 133 -9.75 17.81 6.59
CA TYR A 133 -9.93 17.15 5.30
C TYR A 133 -10.06 15.62 5.44
N THR A 134 -9.17 15.00 6.20
CA THR A 134 -9.20 13.55 6.45
C THR A 134 -10.48 13.13 7.18
N SER A 135 -10.96 13.95 8.11
CA SER A 135 -12.21 13.70 8.82
C SER A 135 -13.42 13.78 7.89
N LEU A 136 -13.44 14.75 6.98
CA LEU A 136 -14.49 14.89 5.97
C LEU A 136 -14.49 13.71 4.99
N GLU A 137 -13.32 13.31 4.47
CA GLU A 137 -13.17 12.15 3.60
C GLU A 137 -13.66 10.85 4.28
N ARG A 138 -13.36 10.69 5.57
CA ARG A 138 -13.83 9.55 6.37
C ARG A 138 -15.34 9.50 6.50
N VAL A 139 -16.00 10.67 6.68
CA VAL A 139 -17.46 10.77 6.72
C VAL A 139 -18.07 10.44 5.38
N ILE A 140 -17.50 10.94 4.27
CA ILE A 140 -17.96 10.66 2.91
C ILE A 140 -17.84 9.16 2.61
N LYS A 141 -16.69 8.55 2.84
CA LYS A 141 -16.49 7.09 2.61
C LYS A 141 -17.44 6.21 3.43
N ARG A 142 -17.74 6.60 4.68
CA ARG A 142 -18.74 5.90 5.50
C ARG A 142 -20.15 6.06 4.95
N ALA A 143 -20.50 7.23 4.43
CA ALA A 143 -21.80 7.46 3.80
C ALA A 143 -21.93 6.64 2.51
N GLU A 144 -20.93 6.66 1.64
CA GLU A 144 -20.89 5.89 0.39
C GLU A 144 -21.01 4.37 0.64
N SER A 145 -20.29 3.84 1.65
CA SER A 145 -20.39 2.43 2.06
C SER A 145 -21.79 2.05 2.52
N ARG A 146 -22.50 2.93 3.22
CA ARG A 146 -23.89 2.68 3.69
C ARG A 146 -24.92 2.72 2.56
N TRP A 147 -24.67 3.47 1.50
CA TRP A 147 -25.63 3.68 0.42
C TRP A 147 -25.40 2.74 -0.77
N GLY A 148 -24.39 1.86 -0.69
CA GLY A 148 -24.08 0.91 -1.76
C GLY A 148 -23.67 1.60 -3.07
N CYS A 149 -23.21 2.85 -3.00
CA CYS A 149 -22.95 3.72 -4.14
C CYS A 149 -21.55 3.54 -4.73
N TRP A 150 -21.15 2.28 -4.96
CA TRP A 150 -20.11 1.97 -5.94
C TRP A 150 -20.80 1.29 -7.11
N SER A 151 -21.55 2.07 -7.88
CA SER A 151 -22.09 1.60 -9.16
C SER A 151 -20.98 1.67 -10.22
N ARG A 152 -20.61 0.48 -10.67
CA ARG A 152 -20.11 0.07 -12.01
C ARG A 152 -19.10 0.96 -12.70
#